data_19f92bd220d7cac2180d7f183c01089b
#
_entry.id   19f92bd220d7cac2180d7f183c01089b
#
_cell.length_a   1.000
_cell.length_b   1.000
_cell.length_c   1.000
_cell.angle_alpha   90.00
_cell.angle_beta   90.00
_cell.angle_gamma   90.00
#
_symmetry.space_group_name_H-M   'P 1'
#
loop_
_entity.id
_entity.type
_entity.pdbx_description
1 polymer ?
#
loop_
_entity_poly.entity_id
_entity_poly.type
_entity_poly.pdbx_seq_one_letter_code
_entity_poly.pdbx_strand_id
1 'polypeptide(L)'
;MAFETRTTLFTVLVLLTSACSTQNSGLNSAPTEASTTQVPATTNGSVAEWQEIVPGRPAVCSDGSDYKFLTRAGNAKKLLVYMQGGGACWFRKNCDAQMQPTYTINVDQLKGYQTGIFNLDNPANPFADYTVVFAPYCSGDVHIGSSDTIYPGLTPEQQPLTIHHQGRANMQTVLD
;
A
#
# COMPACT_ATOMS: atom_id res chain seq x y z
N MET A 1 -53.88 -8.58 8.82
CA MET A 1 -53.03 -7.44 9.22
C MET A 1 -52.19 -7.10 8.01
N ALA A 2 -52.54 -6.02 7.33
CA ALA A 2 -51.88 -5.55 6.09
C ALA A 2 -50.80 -4.57 6.48
N PHE A 3 -49.56 -4.78 6.00
CA PHE A 3 -48.44 -3.84 6.13
C PHE A 3 -48.39 -2.97 4.87
N GLU A 4 -48.69 -1.70 5.04
CA GLU A 4 -48.50 -0.68 3.96
C GLU A 4 -47.04 -0.25 3.85
N THR A 5 -46.48 -0.43 2.68
CA THR A 5 -45.13 0.03 2.32
C THR A 5 -45.25 1.46 1.81
N ARG A 6 -44.74 2.46 2.57
CA ARG A 6 -44.62 3.86 2.12
C ARG A 6 -43.30 4.04 1.38
N THR A 7 -43.41 4.25 0.09
CA THR A 7 -42.31 4.67 -0.78
C THR A 7 -42.13 6.18 -0.68
N THR A 8 -41.01 6.64 -0.14
CA THR A 8 -40.65 8.07 -0.09
C THR A 8 -39.77 8.40 -1.30
N LEU A 9 -40.33 9.20 -2.20
CA LEU A 9 -39.64 9.73 -3.38
C LEU A 9 -38.76 10.93 -2.94
N PHE A 10 -37.44 10.84 -3.06
CA PHE A 10 -36.53 11.96 -2.89
C PHE A 10 -36.29 12.64 -4.25
N THR A 11 -36.82 13.84 -4.40
CA THR A 11 -36.58 14.70 -5.55
C THR A 11 -35.27 15.48 -5.34
N VAL A 12 -34.26 15.20 -6.15
CA VAL A 12 -32.99 15.94 -6.16
C VAL A 12 -33.12 17.13 -7.08
N LEU A 13 -33.08 18.35 -6.50
CA LEU A 13 -33.09 19.61 -7.21
C LEU A 13 -31.65 20.01 -7.55
N VAL A 14 -31.26 19.98 -8.83
CA VAL A 14 -29.99 20.49 -9.33
C VAL A 14 -30.08 21.96 -9.65
N LEU A 15 -29.39 22.79 -8.88
CA LEU A 15 -29.24 24.23 -9.15
C LEU A 15 -27.97 24.45 -9.98
N LEU A 16 -28.18 24.89 -11.24
CA LEU A 16 -27.12 25.39 -12.11
C LEU A 16 -26.89 26.88 -11.82
N THR A 17 -25.72 27.24 -11.28
CA THR A 17 -25.29 28.64 -11.17
C THR A 17 -24.26 28.96 -12.24
N SER A 18 -24.66 29.84 -13.18
CA SER A 18 -23.77 30.49 -14.14
C SER A 18 -22.88 31.51 -13.42
N ALA A 19 -21.56 31.42 -13.58
CA ALA A 19 -20.65 32.47 -13.12
C ALA A 19 -20.09 33.25 -14.30
N CYS A 20 -20.25 34.55 -14.17
CA CYS A 20 -19.88 35.62 -15.08
C CYS A 20 -18.38 35.86 -15.11
N SER A 21 -17.82 36.05 -16.30
CA SER A 21 -16.44 36.49 -16.55
C SER A 21 -16.25 37.95 -16.14
N THR A 22 -15.15 38.23 -15.43
CA THR A 22 -14.52 39.55 -15.44
C THR A 22 -13.03 39.39 -15.67
N GLN A 23 -12.57 39.93 -16.80
CA GLN A 23 -11.15 40.16 -17.11
C GLN A 23 -10.64 41.28 -16.21
N ASN A 24 -9.45 41.10 -15.64
CA ASN A 24 -8.63 42.24 -15.24
C ASN A 24 -7.16 41.96 -15.52
N SER A 25 -6.57 42.98 -16.16
CA SER A 25 -5.23 43.03 -16.73
C SER A 25 -4.17 43.30 -15.68
N GLY A 26 -3.01 42.63 -15.83
CA GLY A 26 -1.70 43.20 -15.51
C GLY A 26 -1.12 42.88 -14.15
N LEU A 27 -0.07 42.06 -14.12
CA LEU A 27 1.27 42.43 -13.62
C LEU A 27 2.17 41.19 -13.68
N ASN A 28 3.29 41.35 -14.39
CA ASN A 28 4.36 40.37 -14.49
C ASN A 28 4.92 39.99 -13.12
N SER A 29 4.87 38.70 -12.78
CA SER A 29 5.77 38.08 -11.84
C SER A 29 6.15 36.72 -12.41
N ALA A 30 7.43 36.50 -12.66
CA ALA A 30 8.02 35.29 -13.17
C ALA A 30 7.66 34.10 -12.25
N PRO A 31 7.24 32.95 -12.77
CA PRO A 31 7.14 31.77 -11.96
C PRO A 31 8.54 31.22 -11.65
N THR A 32 8.84 31.12 -10.37
CA THR A 32 9.96 30.31 -9.86
C THR A 32 9.77 28.89 -10.38
N GLU A 33 10.70 28.42 -11.19
CA GLU A 33 10.76 27.05 -11.68
C GLU A 33 10.80 26.10 -10.49
N ALA A 34 9.70 25.36 -10.27
CA ALA A 34 9.72 24.17 -9.45
C ALA A 34 10.68 23.19 -10.13
N SER A 35 11.79 22.91 -9.47
CA SER A 35 12.76 21.90 -9.88
C SER A 35 12.07 20.55 -9.89
N THR A 36 11.48 20.18 -11.02
CA THR A 36 11.04 18.81 -11.29
C THR A 36 12.30 17.97 -11.39
N THR A 37 12.59 17.22 -10.36
CA THR A 37 13.61 16.16 -10.42
C THR A 37 13.14 15.15 -11.47
N GLN A 38 13.59 15.32 -12.69
CA GLN A 38 13.42 14.33 -13.74
C GLN A 38 14.17 13.08 -13.32
N VAL A 39 13.42 12.02 -13.03
CA VAL A 39 13.96 10.66 -13.01
C VAL A 39 14.55 10.41 -14.40
N PRO A 40 15.86 10.12 -14.55
CA PRO A 40 16.45 9.89 -15.85
C PRO A 40 15.78 8.70 -16.51
N ALA A 41 15.15 8.93 -17.66
CA ALA A 41 14.72 7.87 -18.57
C ALA A 41 16.00 7.18 -19.09
N THR A 42 16.36 6.05 -18.53
CA THR A 42 17.49 5.25 -18.96
C THR A 42 17.13 4.54 -20.27
N THR A 43 17.49 5.17 -21.38
CA THR A 43 17.58 4.53 -22.70
C THR A 43 18.89 3.76 -22.76
N ASN A 44 18.87 2.53 -22.32
CA ASN A 44 19.78 1.43 -22.75
C ASN A 44 19.28 0.17 -22.05
N GLY A 45 19.02 -0.89 -22.76
CA GLY A 45 18.37 -2.14 -22.39
C GLY A 45 18.95 -2.94 -21.19
N SER A 46 19.30 -2.28 -20.12
CA SER A 46 19.53 -2.93 -18.84
C SER A 46 18.18 -3.11 -18.15
N VAL A 47 17.86 -4.34 -17.82
CA VAL A 47 16.71 -4.68 -16.99
C VAL A 47 16.82 -3.87 -15.71
N ALA A 48 15.78 -3.07 -15.39
CA ALA A 48 15.77 -2.30 -14.17
C ALA A 48 15.80 -3.25 -12.97
N GLU A 49 16.66 -2.98 -12.00
CA GLU A 49 16.75 -3.76 -10.77
C GLU A 49 15.61 -3.42 -9.80
N TRP A 50 15.29 -4.36 -8.92
CA TRP A 50 14.39 -4.12 -7.81
C TRP A 50 15.03 -3.14 -6.83
N GLN A 51 14.27 -2.14 -6.45
CA GLN A 51 14.64 -1.16 -5.44
C GLN A 51 13.79 -1.37 -4.18
N GLU A 52 14.46 -1.36 -3.03
CA GLU A 52 13.82 -1.43 -1.72
C GLU A 52 13.56 -0.01 -1.22
N ILE A 53 12.32 0.25 -0.83
CA ILE A 53 11.89 1.53 -0.25
C ILE A 53 11.52 1.31 1.21
N VAL A 54 12.17 2.05 2.10
CA VAL A 54 11.87 2.07 3.55
C VAL A 54 11.22 3.41 3.88
N PRO A 55 9.89 3.47 4.01
CA PRO A 55 9.17 4.73 4.18
C PRO A 55 9.34 5.34 5.58
N GLY A 56 9.74 4.53 6.57
CA GLY A 56 9.79 4.96 7.95
C GLY A 56 8.43 4.94 8.64
N ARG A 57 8.40 5.37 9.91
CA ARG A 57 7.17 5.39 10.71
C ARG A 57 6.13 6.35 10.12
N PRO A 58 4.82 6.02 10.18
CA PRO A 58 4.20 4.96 10.99
C PRO A 58 4.15 3.57 10.35
N ALA A 59 4.75 3.35 9.18
CA ALA A 59 4.73 2.06 8.50
C ALA A 59 5.66 1.05 9.22
N VAL A 60 5.07 -0.02 9.76
CA VAL A 60 5.78 -1.08 10.51
C VAL A 60 5.17 -2.44 10.27
N CYS A 61 5.95 -3.48 10.49
CA CYS A 61 5.49 -4.86 10.55
C CYS A 61 4.89 -5.20 11.91
N SER A 62 4.29 -6.37 12.07
CA SER A 62 3.56 -6.77 13.27
C SER A 62 4.45 -6.86 14.52
N ASP A 63 5.73 -7.13 14.37
CA ASP A 63 6.74 -7.17 15.44
C ASP A 63 7.35 -5.79 15.76
N GLY A 64 6.90 -4.74 15.06
CA GLY A 64 7.43 -3.37 15.19
C GLY A 64 8.69 -3.09 14.39
N SER A 65 9.18 -4.04 13.61
CA SER A 65 10.27 -3.83 12.64
C SER A 65 9.83 -2.90 11.51
N ASP A 66 10.79 -2.29 10.83
CA ASP A 66 10.52 -1.37 9.74
C ASP A 66 9.80 -2.07 8.58
N TYR A 67 8.74 -1.43 8.09
CA TYR A 67 8.11 -1.83 6.85
C TYR A 67 8.94 -1.39 5.66
N LYS A 68 8.97 -2.20 4.63
CA LYS A 68 9.59 -1.89 3.34
C LYS A 68 8.79 -2.51 2.21
N PHE A 69 8.80 -1.86 1.08
CA PHE A 69 8.20 -2.37 -0.15
C PHE A 69 9.20 -2.31 -1.31
N LEU A 70 8.91 -3.01 -2.39
CA LEU A 70 9.80 -3.12 -3.51
C LEU A 70 9.20 -2.44 -4.74
N THR A 71 10.04 -1.76 -5.50
CA THR A 71 9.67 -1.19 -6.79
C THR A 71 10.63 -1.66 -7.88
N ARG A 72 10.12 -1.81 -9.10
CA ARG A 72 10.93 -2.01 -10.29
C ARG A 72 10.41 -1.13 -11.41
N ALA A 73 11.26 -0.27 -11.94
CA ALA A 73 10.90 0.63 -13.02
C ALA A 73 10.64 -0.14 -14.32
N GLY A 74 9.62 0.27 -15.03
CA GLY A 74 9.23 -0.24 -16.35
C GLY A 74 8.60 0.88 -17.17
N ASN A 75 7.61 0.57 -17.98
CA ASN A 75 6.86 1.55 -18.75
C ASN A 75 6.04 2.45 -17.82
N ALA A 76 6.29 3.76 -17.84
CA ALA A 76 5.61 4.74 -16.98
C ALA A 76 4.08 4.83 -17.18
N LYS A 77 3.54 4.26 -18.25
CA LYS A 77 2.09 4.21 -18.52
C LYS A 77 1.44 2.92 -18.08
N LYS A 78 2.22 1.97 -17.53
CA LYS A 78 1.74 0.65 -17.12
C LYS A 78 2.20 0.39 -15.68
N LEU A 79 1.28 0.26 -14.76
CA LEU A 79 1.56 0.03 -13.35
C LEU A 79 0.91 -1.27 -12.89
N LEU A 80 1.69 -2.11 -12.23
CA LEU A 80 1.23 -3.28 -11.49
C LEU A 80 1.51 -3.04 -10.00
N VAL A 81 0.47 -2.89 -9.21
CA VAL A 81 0.57 -2.88 -7.74
C VAL A 81 0.14 -4.25 -7.24
N TYR A 82 1.06 -4.96 -6.62
CA TYR A 82 0.80 -6.27 -6.04
C TYR A 82 0.79 -6.19 -4.52
N MET A 83 -0.32 -6.57 -3.92
CA MET A 83 -0.47 -6.70 -2.48
C MET A 83 -0.27 -8.17 -2.10
N GLN A 84 0.81 -8.46 -1.38
CA GLN A 84 1.11 -9.82 -0.94
C GLN A 84 -0.01 -10.32 -0.02
N GLY A 85 -0.48 -11.54 -0.25
CA GLY A 85 -1.42 -12.23 0.63
C GLY A 85 -0.70 -13.12 1.64
N GLY A 86 -1.49 -13.76 2.50
CA GLY A 86 -1.03 -14.83 3.39
C GLY A 86 -1.43 -14.65 4.85
N GLY A 87 -2.30 -15.50 5.34
CA GLY A 87 -2.69 -15.62 6.74
C GLY A 87 -3.32 -14.37 7.37
N ALA A 88 -3.54 -14.44 8.66
CA ALA A 88 -3.98 -13.31 9.47
C ALA A 88 -3.76 -13.62 10.97
N CYS A 89 -3.86 -12.58 11.81
CA CYS A 89 -3.61 -12.65 13.23
C CYS A 89 -4.73 -11.95 13.99
N TRP A 90 -5.38 -12.65 14.92
CA TRP A 90 -6.49 -12.12 15.75
C TRP A 90 -6.54 -12.72 17.16
N PHE A 91 -5.61 -13.59 17.53
CA PHE A 91 -5.39 -14.08 18.89
C PHE A 91 -3.93 -14.50 19.07
N ARG A 92 -3.47 -14.55 20.34
CA ARG A 92 -2.05 -14.75 20.68
C ARG A 92 -1.35 -15.83 19.86
N LYS A 93 -1.93 -17.04 19.76
CA LYS A 93 -1.27 -18.18 19.13
C LYS A 93 -1.01 -18.01 17.63
N ASN A 94 -1.86 -17.28 16.92
CA ASN A 94 -1.66 -17.04 15.48
C ASN A 94 -0.96 -15.70 15.18
N CYS A 95 -0.59 -14.95 16.23
CA CYS A 95 0.18 -13.72 16.14
C CYS A 95 1.64 -13.90 16.55
N ASP A 96 1.90 -14.81 17.47
CA ASP A 96 3.21 -14.99 18.09
C ASP A 96 4.20 -15.68 17.14
N ALA A 97 5.32 -15.00 16.87
CA ALA A 97 6.41 -15.50 16.00
C ALA A 97 6.90 -16.90 16.37
N GLN A 98 6.85 -17.22 17.66
CA GLN A 98 7.32 -18.50 18.18
C GLN A 98 6.29 -19.62 18.04
N MET A 99 5.05 -19.30 17.68
CA MET A 99 3.93 -20.23 17.56
C MET A 99 3.51 -20.54 16.12
N GLN A 100 4.42 -20.33 15.15
CA GLN A 100 4.21 -20.58 13.72
C GLN A 100 2.99 -19.81 13.14
N PRO A 101 3.04 -18.49 13.14
CA PRO A 101 1.99 -17.66 12.53
C PRO A 101 1.83 -17.98 11.05
N THR A 102 0.63 -17.81 10.53
CA THR A 102 0.30 -18.11 9.13
C THR A 102 0.63 -16.96 8.18
N TYR A 103 1.09 -15.84 8.69
CA TYR A 103 1.48 -14.64 7.93
C TYR A 103 2.97 -14.34 8.14
N THR A 104 3.55 -13.52 7.29
CA THR A 104 4.95 -13.05 7.43
C THR A 104 5.01 -11.98 8.53
N ILE A 105 5.90 -12.14 9.51
CA ILE A 105 6.01 -11.24 10.66
C ILE A 105 6.81 -9.99 10.35
N ASN A 106 7.85 -10.14 9.53
CA ASN A 106 8.70 -9.05 9.08
C ASN A 106 9.07 -9.23 7.61
N VAL A 107 9.69 -8.24 7.02
CA VAL A 107 10.01 -8.20 5.59
C VAL A 107 11.49 -8.44 5.27
N ASP A 108 12.30 -8.90 6.21
CA ASP A 108 13.74 -9.09 6.00
C ASP A 108 14.09 -10.22 5.03
N GLN A 109 13.16 -11.14 4.79
CA GLN A 109 13.35 -12.30 3.91
C GLN A 109 12.57 -12.20 2.59
N LEU A 110 12.27 -11.00 2.12
CA LEU A 110 11.61 -10.77 0.83
C LEU A 110 12.52 -11.14 -0.35
N LYS A 111 12.97 -12.38 -0.40
CA LYS A 111 13.75 -12.90 -1.52
C LYS A 111 12.88 -13.86 -2.32
N GLY A 112 12.78 -13.65 -3.63
CA GLY A 112 12.16 -14.63 -4.51
C GLY A 112 11.06 -14.13 -5.44
N TYR A 113 10.93 -12.83 -5.67
CA TYR A 113 9.96 -12.28 -6.62
C TYR A 113 10.44 -12.35 -8.07
N GLN A 114 11.14 -13.42 -8.42
CA GLN A 114 11.66 -13.60 -9.78
C GLN A 114 10.89 -14.70 -10.55
N THR A 115 9.75 -15.15 -10.01
CA THR A 115 8.95 -16.21 -10.63
C THR A 115 7.54 -15.76 -10.97
N GLY A 116 6.88 -16.46 -11.86
CA GLY A 116 5.51 -16.15 -12.27
C GLY A 116 5.40 -14.75 -12.89
N ILE A 117 4.44 -13.95 -12.41
CA ILE A 117 4.21 -12.57 -12.89
C ILE A 117 5.37 -11.62 -12.56
N PHE A 118 6.24 -11.98 -11.64
CA PHE A 118 7.43 -11.19 -11.26
C PHE A 118 8.69 -11.58 -12.04
N ASN A 119 8.65 -12.62 -12.86
CA ASN A 119 9.71 -12.89 -13.82
C ASN A 119 9.58 -11.93 -15.02
N LEU A 120 10.02 -10.69 -14.79
CA LEU A 120 9.90 -9.61 -15.78
C LEU A 120 10.92 -9.75 -16.91
N ASP A 121 11.87 -10.68 -16.81
CA ASP A 121 12.84 -11.00 -17.86
C ASP A 121 12.30 -12.04 -18.84
N ASN A 122 11.16 -12.67 -18.52
CA ASN A 122 10.48 -13.58 -19.42
C ASN A 122 9.62 -12.80 -20.43
N PRO A 123 9.94 -12.83 -21.72
CA PRO A 123 9.17 -12.09 -22.75
C PRO A 123 7.73 -12.58 -22.91
N ALA A 124 7.42 -13.79 -22.46
CA ALA A 124 6.05 -14.31 -22.43
C ALA A 124 5.22 -13.80 -21.24
N ASN A 125 5.84 -13.09 -20.29
CA ASN A 125 5.14 -12.50 -19.17
C ASN A 125 4.38 -11.25 -19.64
N PRO A 126 3.05 -11.18 -19.52
CA PRO A 126 2.27 -10.01 -19.95
C PRO A 126 2.58 -8.73 -19.15
N PHE A 127 3.27 -8.85 -18.01
CA PHE A 127 3.70 -7.74 -17.15
C PHE A 127 5.18 -7.40 -17.30
N ALA A 128 5.89 -7.99 -18.27
CA ALA A 128 7.35 -7.84 -18.42
C ALA A 128 7.80 -6.37 -18.54
N ASP A 129 6.97 -5.51 -19.17
CA ASP A 129 7.26 -4.10 -19.37
C ASP A 129 6.57 -3.15 -18.37
N TYR A 130 5.87 -3.67 -17.34
CA TYR A 130 5.20 -2.84 -16.36
C TYR A 130 6.19 -2.25 -15.35
N THR A 131 5.91 -1.04 -14.87
CA THR A 131 6.41 -0.60 -13.57
C THR A 131 5.69 -1.41 -12.50
N VAL A 132 6.45 -2.01 -11.59
CA VAL A 132 5.88 -2.90 -10.57
C VAL A 132 6.15 -2.34 -9.19
N VAL A 133 5.12 -2.33 -8.37
CA VAL A 133 5.18 -2.06 -6.93
C VAL A 133 4.72 -3.31 -6.20
N PHE A 134 5.58 -3.86 -5.38
CA PHE A 134 5.28 -5.02 -4.55
C PHE A 134 5.13 -4.57 -3.09
N ALA A 135 3.93 -4.69 -2.55
CA ALA A 135 3.59 -4.38 -1.16
C ALA A 135 3.56 -5.66 -0.33
N PRO A 136 4.58 -5.93 0.51
CA PRO A 136 4.60 -7.08 1.39
C PRO A 136 3.50 -7.03 2.44
N TYR A 137 3.12 -8.20 2.95
CA TYR A 137 2.13 -8.35 3.99
C TYR A 137 2.77 -8.86 5.28
N CYS A 138 3.03 -7.99 6.24
CA CYS A 138 3.68 -8.33 7.51
C CYS A 138 2.94 -7.82 8.76
N SER A 139 1.71 -7.34 8.60
CA SER A 139 0.94 -6.74 9.70
C SER A 139 -0.16 -7.65 10.27
N GLY A 140 -0.44 -8.80 9.62
CA GLY A 140 -1.39 -9.80 10.08
C GLY A 140 -2.86 -9.34 10.08
N ASP A 141 -3.23 -8.27 9.35
CA ASP A 141 -4.49 -7.52 9.45
C ASP A 141 -5.19 -7.27 8.11
N VAL A 142 -4.79 -8.04 7.08
CA VAL A 142 -5.33 -7.95 5.71
C VAL A 142 -5.11 -6.55 5.08
N HIS A 143 -3.98 -5.89 5.39
CA HIS A 143 -3.61 -4.55 4.93
C HIS A 143 -4.53 -3.39 5.37
N ILE A 144 -5.45 -3.60 6.31
CA ILE A 144 -6.45 -2.59 6.68
C ILE A 144 -6.41 -2.17 8.15
N GLY A 145 -5.65 -2.88 9.00
CA GLY A 145 -5.53 -2.57 10.41
C GLY A 145 -4.87 -1.21 10.66
N SER A 146 -5.22 -0.60 11.78
CA SER A 146 -4.75 0.73 12.19
C SER A 146 -4.67 0.83 13.72
N SER A 147 -4.14 -0.21 14.38
CA SER A 147 -4.05 -0.24 15.84
C SER A 147 -2.92 -1.13 16.32
N ASP A 148 -2.39 -0.81 17.49
CA ASP A 148 -1.57 -1.72 18.26
C ASP A 148 -2.46 -2.51 19.21
N THR A 149 -2.31 -3.84 19.20
CA THR A 149 -3.11 -4.74 20.01
C THR A 149 -2.24 -5.51 20.99
N ILE A 150 -2.60 -5.49 22.25
CA ILE A 150 -1.92 -6.24 23.30
C ILE A 150 -2.67 -7.55 23.54
N TYR A 151 -2.02 -8.66 23.23
CA TYR A 151 -2.52 -9.99 23.50
C TYR A 151 -1.97 -10.50 24.84
N PRO A 152 -2.81 -10.92 25.79
CA PRO A 152 -2.35 -11.42 27.09
C PRO A 152 -1.49 -12.68 26.93
N GLY A 153 -0.68 -12.95 27.93
CA GLY A 153 0.04 -14.23 28.06
C GLY A 153 -0.92 -15.41 28.10
N LEU A 154 -0.48 -16.57 27.62
CA LEU A 154 -1.27 -17.82 27.70
C LEU A 154 -1.16 -18.45 29.09
N THR A 155 -0.15 -18.05 29.89
CA THR A 155 0.03 -18.39 31.30
C THR A 155 0.31 -17.11 32.09
N PRO A 156 0.13 -17.13 33.44
CA PRO A 156 0.41 -15.96 34.28
C PRO A 156 1.85 -15.44 34.18
N GLU A 157 2.82 -16.32 33.85
CA GLU A 157 4.25 -15.99 33.76
C GLU A 157 4.64 -15.44 32.39
N GLN A 158 3.81 -15.65 31.38
CA GLN A 158 4.10 -15.20 30.01
C GLN A 158 3.75 -13.72 29.84
N GLN A 159 4.73 -12.95 29.40
CA GLN A 159 4.53 -11.51 29.15
C GLN A 159 3.49 -11.29 28.05
N PRO A 160 2.71 -10.20 28.12
CA PRO A 160 1.85 -9.79 27.03
C PRO A 160 2.64 -9.58 25.73
N LEU A 161 1.99 -9.77 24.60
CA LEU A 161 2.55 -9.60 23.26
C LEU A 161 1.87 -8.41 22.59
N THR A 162 2.64 -7.39 22.24
CA THR A 162 2.15 -6.30 21.41
C THR A 162 2.31 -6.67 19.94
N ILE A 163 1.24 -6.50 19.17
CA ILE A 163 1.22 -6.68 17.72
C ILE A 163 0.80 -5.36 17.07
N HIS A 164 1.59 -4.91 16.12
CA HIS A 164 1.33 -3.70 15.35
C HIS A 164 0.49 -4.04 14.10
N HIS A 165 -0.83 -3.93 14.22
CA HIS A 165 -1.75 -4.05 13.09
C HIS A 165 -1.81 -2.72 12.32
N GLN A 166 -0.75 -2.41 11.57
CA GLN A 166 -0.57 -1.13 10.88
C GLN A 166 -0.63 -1.26 9.35
N GLY A 167 -1.35 -2.26 8.86
CA GLY A 167 -1.47 -2.54 7.43
C GLY A 167 -2.01 -1.37 6.62
N ARG A 168 -2.93 -0.58 7.19
CA ARG A 168 -3.43 0.63 6.54
C ARG A 168 -2.32 1.69 6.37
N ALA A 169 -1.50 1.92 7.39
CA ALA A 169 -0.39 2.86 7.31
C ALA A 169 0.65 2.37 6.29
N ASN A 170 0.95 1.06 6.27
CA ASN A 170 1.84 0.45 5.29
C ASN A 170 1.33 0.68 3.86
N MET A 171 0.05 0.43 3.59
CA MET A 171 -0.53 0.64 2.27
C MET A 171 -0.59 2.10 1.87
N GLN A 172 -0.83 3.02 2.81
CA GLN A 172 -0.82 4.45 2.52
C GLN A 172 0.55 4.87 1.96
N THR A 173 1.65 4.45 2.59
CA THR A 173 3.00 4.79 2.11
C THR A 173 3.38 4.16 0.77
N VAL A 174 2.70 3.09 0.37
CA VAL A 174 2.87 2.48 -0.96
C VAL A 174 2.14 3.27 -2.05
N LEU A 175 1.06 3.98 -1.68
CA LEU A 175 0.19 4.71 -2.61
C LEU A 175 0.54 6.20 -2.75
N ASP A 176 1.31 6.76 -1.80
CA ASP A 176 1.79 8.14 -1.81
C ASP A 176 3.04 8.29 -2.70
#